data_4943f7146fa16beb7e92155a4e55158d
#
_entry.id   4943f7146fa16beb7e92155a4e55158d
#
_cell.length_a   1.000
_cell.length_b   1.000
_cell.length_c   1.000
_cell.angle_alpha   90.00
_cell.angle_beta   90.00
_cell.angle_gamma   90.00
#
_symmetry.space_group_name_H-M   'P 1'
#
loop_
_entity.id
_entity.type
_entity.pdbx_description
1 polymer ?
#
loop_
_entity_poly.entity_id
_entity_poly.type
_entity_poly.pdbx_seq_one_letter_code
_entity_poly.pdbx_strand_id
1 'polypeptide(L)'
;MEDDDRAGGTGEWVGLMGFSQGAKLSASLLLEQQGREELARKNGTQDIGLGPVGVPGLNWRFGILLAGRAPLSNLNPDVLKSEALVNAANISEGFQFVKEVDEEAILRKPTIHMHGSADAGLHLHQKLFDEYCEKGSTTLIEWDGAHRIPIKSKDVEPLVGAIYDMAEQNGVGVTRTV
;
A
#
# COMPACT_ATOMS: atom_id res chain seq x y z
N MET A 1 8.31 8.30 -14.24
CA MET A 1 7.47 9.51 -14.33
C MET A 1 7.91 10.39 -15.47
N GLU A 2 9.06 11.07 -15.42
CA GLU A 2 9.54 11.92 -16.53
C GLU A 2 9.65 11.18 -17.87
N ASP A 3 9.98 9.88 -17.87
CA ASP A 3 10.03 9.07 -19.08
C ASP A 3 8.64 8.72 -19.60
N ASP A 4 7.66 8.53 -18.71
CA ASP A 4 6.26 8.32 -19.05
C ASP A 4 5.66 9.59 -19.65
N ASP A 5 5.91 10.74 -19.02
CA ASP A 5 5.47 12.05 -19.53
C ASP A 5 6.07 12.33 -20.92
N ARG A 6 7.37 11.99 -21.12
CA ARG A 6 8.03 12.08 -22.42
C ARG A 6 7.46 11.12 -23.47
N ALA A 7 6.92 9.98 -23.03
CA ALA A 7 6.24 9.01 -23.89
C ALA A 7 4.77 9.38 -24.16
N GLY A 8 4.29 10.50 -23.63
CA GLY A 8 2.93 11.00 -23.83
C GLY A 8 1.92 10.54 -22.79
N GLY A 9 2.36 10.01 -21.67
CA GLY A 9 1.53 9.75 -20.50
C GLY A 9 0.95 11.07 -19.96
N THR A 10 -0.37 11.12 -19.78
CA THR A 10 -1.08 12.34 -19.32
C THR A 10 -1.87 12.11 -18.03
N GLY A 11 -1.87 10.90 -17.51
CA GLY A 11 -2.58 10.52 -16.29
C GLY A 11 -1.78 10.81 -15.02
N GLU A 12 -2.52 11.12 -13.94
CA GLU A 12 -1.91 11.21 -12.60
C GLU A 12 -1.46 9.83 -12.11
N TRP A 13 -0.37 9.81 -11.36
CA TRP A 13 0.07 8.64 -10.61
C TRP A 13 -0.75 8.54 -9.32
N VAL A 14 -1.75 7.65 -9.30
CA VAL A 14 -2.76 7.60 -8.23
C VAL A 14 -2.70 6.38 -7.35
N GLY A 15 -2.09 5.29 -7.81
CA GLY A 15 -2.03 4.02 -7.08
C GLY A 15 -0.64 3.40 -7.05
N LEU A 16 -0.36 2.68 -5.97
CA LEU A 16 0.85 1.87 -5.83
C LEU A 16 0.48 0.40 -5.90
N MET A 17 1.17 -0.36 -6.74
CA MET A 17 1.01 -1.82 -6.80
C MET A 17 2.33 -2.50 -6.45
N GLY A 18 2.27 -3.49 -5.59
CA GLY A 18 3.44 -4.27 -5.20
C GLY A 18 3.13 -5.73 -4.96
N PHE A 19 4.14 -6.57 -5.12
CA PHE A 19 4.10 -8.00 -4.81
C PHE A 19 5.13 -8.33 -3.72
N SER A 20 4.74 -9.12 -2.72
CA SER A 20 5.61 -9.60 -1.65
C SER A 20 6.30 -8.44 -0.91
N GLN A 21 7.63 -8.33 -0.99
CA GLN A 21 8.38 -7.20 -0.44
C GLN A 21 8.00 -5.87 -1.09
N GLY A 22 7.68 -5.87 -2.40
CA GLY A 22 7.17 -4.70 -3.08
C GLY A 22 5.82 -4.23 -2.54
N ALA A 23 4.95 -5.15 -2.13
CA ALA A 23 3.69 -4.80 -1.47
C ALA A 23 3.91 -4.20 -0.07
N LYS A 24 4.86 -4.75 0.71
CA LYS A 24 5.27 -4.15 1.98
C LYS A 24 5.80 -2.72 1.77
N LEU A 25 6.65 -2.51 0.75
CA LEU A 25 7.17 -1.19 0.41
C LEU A 25 6.05 -0.23 0.00
N SER A 26 5.12 -0.67 -0.86
CA SER A 26 3.97 0.14 -1.29
C SER A 26 3.10 0.56 -0.11
N ALA A 27 2.78 -0.36 0.80
CA ALA A 27 2.03 -0.05 2.01
C ALA A 27 2.79 0.93 2.93
N SER A 28 4.10 0.75 3.07
CA SER A 28 4.95 1.64 3.88
C SER A 28 5.05 3.06 3.30
N LEU A 29 5.06 3.20 1.96
CA LEU A 29 5.02 4.49 1.27
C LEU A 29 3.67 5.21 1.48
N LEU A 30 2.57 4.47 1.42
CA LEU A 30 1.24 5.01 1.71
C LEU A 30 1.11 5.47 3.17
N LEU A 31 1.65 4.69 4.11
CA LEU A 31 1.66 5.05 5.53
C LEU A 31 2.52 6.31 5.78
N GLU A 32 3.67 6.41 5.14
CA GLU A 32 4.55 7.57 5.23
C GLU A 32 3.87 8.83 4.67
N GLN A 33 3.21 8.72 3.51
CA GLN A 33 2.42 9.82 2.95
C GLN A 33 1.30 10.24 3.91
N GLN A 34 0.56 9.29 4.48
CA GLN A 34 -0.48 9.55 5.49
C GLN A 34 0.08 10.33 6.68
N GLY A 35 1.21 9.90 7.22
CA GLY A 35 1.87 10.58 8.35
C GLY A 35 2.25 12.03 8.02
N ARG A 36 2.72 12.31 6.80
CA ARG A 36 2.99 13.68 6.34
C ARG A 36 1.74 14.52 6.24
N GLU A 37 0.67 13.98 5.68
CA GLU A 37 -0.62 14.64 5.57
C GLU A 37 -1.17 15.00 6.96
N GLU A 38 -1.03 14.11 7.92
CA GLU A 38 -1.43 14.35 9.31
C GLU A 38 -0.57 15.41 10.00
N LEU A 39 0.74 15.36 9.78
CA LEU A 39 1.68 16.35 10.32
C LEU A 39 1.42 17.74 9.74
N ALA A 40 1.21 17.85 8.43
CA ALA A 40 0.87 19.11 7.77
C ALA A 40 -0.43 19.70 8.31
N ARG A 41 -1.46 18.86 8.48
CA ARG A 41 -2.73 19.27 9.08
C ARG A 41 -2.56 19.78 10.53
N LYS A 42 -1.76 19.10 11.34
CA LYS A 42 -1.46 19.53 12.72
C LYS A 42 -0.73 20.87 12.74
N ASN A 43 0.14 21.11 11.78
CA ASN A 43 0.92 22.36 11.68
C ASN A 43 0.19 23.49 10.96
N GLY A 44 -1.03 23.24 10.44
CA GLY A 44 -1.80 24.25 9.70
C GLY A 44 -1.19 24.60 8.33
N THR A 45 -0.38 23.70 7.74
CA THR A 45 0.23 23.86 6.42
C THR A 45 -0.46 22.97 5.39
N GLN A 46 -0.45 23.42 4.13
CA GLN A 46 -0.86 22.57 3.00
C GLN A 46 0.34 21.88 2.34
N ASP A 47 1.55 22.28 2.71
CA ASP A 47 2.77 21.69 2.21
C ASP A 47 3.06 20.40 2.99
N ILE A 48 2.73 19.27 2.42
CA ILE A 48 3.06 17.95 2.97
C ILE A 48 4.53 17.59 2.82
N GLY A 49 5.32 18.54 2.32
CA GLY A 49 6.75 18.35 2.06
C GLY A 49 7.02 17.34 0.96
N LEU A 50 8.26 17.30 0.55
CA LEU A 50 8.75 16.23 -0.32
C LEU A 50 8.93 14.99 0.54
N GLY A 51 8.36 13.85 0.15
CA GLY A 51 8.66 12.57 0.75
C GLY A 51 10.15 12.25 0.70
N PRO A 52 10.71 11.36 1.54
CA PRO A 52 12.08 10.90 1.40
C PRO A 52 12.31 10.23 0.04
N VAL A 53 11.23 9.83 -0.58
CA VAL A 53 11.15 9.37 -1.98
C VAL A 53 10.59 10.51 -2.85
N GLY A 54 10.64 11.73 -2.33
CA GLY A 54 9.96 12.93 -2.75
C GLY A 54 10.05 13.23 -4.21
N VAL A 55 9.10 12.72 -4.95
CA VAL A 55 8.80 13.28 -6.26
C VAL A 55 7.68 14.31 -6.05
N PRO A 56 7.93 15.59 -6.34
CA PRO A 56 6.92 16.63 -6.23
C PRO A 56 5.66 16.24 -7.02
N GLY A 57 4.50 16.41 -6.43
CA GLY A 57 3.21 16.17 -7.10
C GLY A 57 2.70 14.74 -7.07
N LEU A 58 3.34 13.82 -6.34
CA LEU A 58 2.78 12.49 -6.10
C LEU A 58 1.76 12.53 -4.97
N ASN A 59 0.57 12.04 -5.26
CA ASN A 59 -0.50 11.84 -4.29
C ASN A 59 -1.11 10.46 -4.49
N TRP A 60 -0.56 9.47 -3.80
CA TRP A 60 -1.09 8.12 -3.83
C TRP A 60 -2.44 8.07 -3.12
N ARG A 61 -3.46 7.61 -3.82
CA ARG A 61 -4.82 7.54 -3.30
C ARG A 61 -5.15 6.17 -2.74
N PHE A 62 -4.55 5.09 -3.29
CA PHE A 62 -4.77 3.71 -2.84
C PHE A 62 -3.59 2.80 -3.14
N GLY A 63 -3.61 1.60 -2.56
CA GLY A 63 -2.62 0.55 -2.78
C GLY A 63 -3.20 -0.77 -3.25
N ILE A 64 -2.42 -1.55 -4.02
CA ILE A 64 -2.72 -2.90 -4.46
C ILE A 64 -1.59 -3.80 -3.95
N LEU A 65 -1.89 -4.61 -2.95
CA LEU A 65 -0.92 -5.33 -2.13
C LEU A 65 -1.04 -6.84 -2.35
N LEU A 66 -0.26 -7.35 -3.30
CA LEU A 66 -0.25 -8.78 -3.63
C LEU A 66 0.73 -9.51 -2.71
N ALA A 67 0.25 -10.44 -1.90
CA ALA A 67 1.04 -11.17 -0.91
C ALA A 67 1.89 -10.24 0.00
N GLY A 68 1.31 -9.11 0.41
CA GLY A 68 1.97 -8.14 1.29
C GLY A 68 2.19 -8.70 2.69
N ARG A 69 3.29 -8.32 3.33
CA ARG A 69 3.71 -8.89 4.62
C ARG A 69 3.90 -7.82 5.69
N ALA A 70 3.36 -8.08 6.88
CA ALA A 70 3.71 -7.34 8.08
C ALA A 70 5.09 -7.79 8.62
N PRO A 71 5.73 -6.94 9.45
CA PRO A 71 5.38 -5.57 9.80
C PRO A 71 5.68 -4.58 8.67
N LEU A 72 5.08 -3.39 8.70
CA LEU A 72 5.41 -2.29 7.80
C LEU A 72 6.78 -1.69 8.15
N SER A 73 7.36 -0.94 7.23
CA SER A 73 8.67 -0.31 7.41
C SER A 73 8.54 1.18 7.68
N ASN A 74 9.33 1.67 8.62
CA ASN A 74 9.51 3.10 8.85
C ASN A 74 10.45 3.67 7.80
N LEU A 75 9.90 4.37 6.83
CA LEU A 75 10.66 5.01 5.74
C LEU A 75 11.14 6.41 6.13
N ASN A 76 10.52 7.03 7.11
CA ASN A 76 10.87 8.35 7.59
C ASN A 76 10.67 8.47 9.11
N PRO A 77 11.73 8.31 9.91
CA PRO A 77 11.65 8.42 11.36
C PRO A 77 11.30 9.83 11.88
N ASP A 78 11.37 10.86 11.06
CA ASP A 78 10.95 12.20 11.43
C ASP A 78 9.42 12.35 11.36
N VAL A 79 8.77 11.54 10.55
CA VAL A 79 7.32 11.54 10.34
C VAL A 79 6.62 10.48 11.18
N LEU A 80 7.16 9.25 11.23
CA LEU A 80 6.57 8.10 11.92
C LEU A 80 7.44 7.71 13.12
N LYS A 81 6.84 7.58 14.31
CA LYS A 81 7.54 7.27 15.55
C LYS A 81 7.22 5.89 16.12
N SER A 82 6.24 5.18 15.52
CA SER A 82 5.78 3.88 16.01
C SER A 82 6.90 2.84 16.11
N GLU A 83 6.97 2.19 17.26
CA GLU A 83 7.86 1.04 17.48
C GLU A 83 7.35 -0.26 16.83
N ALA A 84 6.11 -0.27 16.31
CA ALA A 84 5.56 -1.39 15.55
C ALA A 84 6.08 -1.46 14.11
N LEU A 85 6.82 -0.43 13.67
CA LEU A 85 7.42 -0.35 12.34
C LEU A 85 8.89 -0.81 12.38
N VAL A 86 9.33 -1.54 11.38
CA VAL A 86 10.75 -1.92 11.25
C VAL A 86 11.54 -0.84 10.51
N ASN A 87 12.82 -0.72 10.82
CA ASN A 87 13.70 0.19 10.10
C ASN A 87 13.74 -0.18 8.60
N ALA A 88 13.75 0.83 7.74
CA ALA A 88 13.80 0.64 6.28
C ALA A 88 14.99 -0.20 5.81
N ALA A 89 16.14 -0.10 6.49
CA ALA A 89 17.31 -0.93 6.20
C ALA A 89 17.06 -2.44 6.41
N ASN A 90 16.07 -2.78 7.25
CA ASN A 90 15.70 -4.15 7.61
C ASN A 90 14.37 -4.59 6.96
N ILE A 91 14.01 -4.02 5.82
CA ILE A 91 12.74 -4.28 5.13
C ILE A 91 12.49 -5.77 4.84
N SER A 92 13.56 -6.54 4.63
CA SER A 92 13.52 -7.99 4.39
C SER A 92 13.50 -8.83 5.67
N GLU A 93 13.58 -8.20 6.83
CA GLU A 93 13.68 -8.83 8.14
C GLU A 93 12.49 -8.44 9.04
N GLY A 94 12.55 -8.81 10.29
CA GLY A 94 11.58 -8.36 11.29
C GLY A 94 10.25 -9.10 11.30
N PHE A 95 10.13 -10.23 10.56
CA PHE A 95 8.90 -11.03 10.55
C PHE A 95 8.54 -11.66 11.92
N GLN A 96 9.51 -11.72 12.84
CA GLN A 96 9.32 -12.15 14.22
C GLN A 96 9.10 -10.99 15.19
N PHE A 97 8.95 -9.78 14.66
CA PHE A 97 8.76 -8.57 15.44
C PHE A 97 7.39 -8.58 16.12
N VAL A 98 7.40 -8.59 17.45
CA VAL A 98 6.20 -8.72 18.28
C VAL A 98 6.02 -7.43 19.10
N LYS A 99 5.68 -6.34 18.43
CA LYS A 99 5.20 -5.12 19.10
C LYS A 99 3.72 -4.96 18.82
N GLU A 100 2.99 -4.48 19.78
CA GLU A 100 1.61 -4.07 19.60
C GLU A 100 1.54 -2.94 18.58
N VAL A 101 0.60 -3.04 17.63
CA VAL A 101 0.44 -2.05 16.57
C VAL A 101 -0.34 -0.87 17.15
N ASP A 102 0.30 0.28 17.18
CA ASP A 102 -0.29 1.52 17.65
C ASP A 102 -0.97 2.30 16.50
N GLU A 103 -1.73 3.33 16.85
CA GLU A 103 -2.49 4.17 15.91
C GLU A 103 -1.63 4.79 14.79
N GLU A 104 -0.35 5.05 15.05
CA GLU A 104 0.56 5.66 14.10
C GLU A 104 1.03 4.68 13.02
N ALA A 105 0.99 3.37 13.33
CA ALA A 105 1.30 2.30 12.40
C ALA A 105 0.08 1.82 11.57
N ILE A 106 -1.12 2.36 11.83
CA ILE A 106 -2.33 1.97 11.10
C ILE A 106 -2.44 2.73 9.77
N LEU A 107 -2.41 1.97 8.68
CA LEU A 107 -2.66 2.48 7.34
C LEU A 107 -4.16 2.67 7.11
N ARG A 108 -4.61 3.92 6.91
CA ARG A 108 -6.00 4.31 6.69
C ARG A 108 -6.31 4.55 5.21
N LYS A 109 -5.28 4.73 4.38
CA LYS A 109 -5.48 4.85 2.93
C LYS A 109 -6.04 3.54 2.35
N PRO A 110 -6.98 3.61 1.40
CA PRO A 110 -7.61 2.44 0.83
C PRO A 110 -6.63 1.45 0.22
N THR A 111 -6.83 0.15 0.47
CA THR A 111 -5.96 -0.90 -0.07
C THR A 111 -6.75 -2.12 -0.54
N ILE A 112 -6.27 -2.73 -1.62
CA ILE A 112 -6.69 -4.05 -2.08
C ILE A 112 -5.62 -5.04 -1.68
N HIS A 113 -6.00 -6.09 -0.96
CA HIS A 113 -5.12 -7.19 -0.59
C HIS A 113 -5.47 -8.43 -1.39
N MET A 114 -4.47 -9.10 -1.93
CA MET A 114 -4.66 -10.38 -2.60
C MET A 114 -3.78 -11.45 -1.97
N HIS A 115 -4.44 -12.47 -1.40
CA HIS A 115 -3.78 -13.55 -0.67
C HIS A 115 -3.92 -14.89 -1.39
N GLY A 116 -2.82 -15.60 -1.58
CA GLY A 116 -2.84 -17.00 -1.98
C GLY A 116 -3.11 -17.90 -0.78
N SER A 117 -4.15 -18.74 -0.84
CA SER A 117 -4.55 -19.61 0.29
C SER A 117 -3.51 -20.67 0.64
N ALA A 118 -2.65 -21.04 -0.32
CA ALA A 118 -1.53 -21.98 -0.12
C ALA A 118 -0.17 -21.28 0.05
N ASP A 119 -0.15 -19.95 0.29
CA ASP A 119 1.09 -19.22 0.56
C ASP A 119 1.62 -19.54 1.95
N ALA A 120 2.87 -20.00 2.05
CA ALA A 120 3.51 -20.27 3.33
C ALA A 120 3.61 -19.03 4.26
N GLY A 121 3.59 -17.82 3.67
CA GLY A 121 3.59 -16.54 4.35
C GLY A 121 2.19 -15.97 4.65
N LEU A 122 1.12 -16.72 4.42
CA LEU A 122 -0.27 -16.24 4.56
C LEU A 122 -0.54 -15.57 5.92
N HIS A 123 0.00 -16.10 7.00
CA HIS A 123 -0.14 -15.50 8.34
C HIS A 123 0.43 -14.08 8.44
N LEU A 124 1.45 -13.75 7.66
CA LEU A 124 2.03 -12.40 7.59
C LEU A 124 1.17 -11.47 6.71
N HIS A 125 0.51 -12.02 5.70
CA HIS A 125 -0.45 -11.27 4.87
C HIS A 125 -1.70 -10.91 5.67
N GLN A 126 -2.23 -11.88 6.43
CA GLN A 126 -3.35 -11.68 7.34
C GLN A 126 -2.99 -10.66 8.43
N LYS A 127 -1.80 -10.77 9.01
CA LYS A 127 -1.32 -9.79 9.99
C LYS A 127 -1.29 -8.37 9.43
N LEU A 128 -0.80 -8.17 8.19
CA LEU A 128 -0.84 -6.87 7.54
C LEU A 128 -2.26 -6.34 7.39
N PHE A 129 -3.16 -7.19 6.91
CA PHE A 129 -4.57 -6.85 6.68
C PHE A 129 -5.34 -6.56 7.98
N ASP A 130 -5.17 -7.40 9.00
CA ASP A 130 -5.97 -7.36 10.22
C ASP A 130 -5.45 -6.34 11.26
N GLU A 131 -4.13 -6.18 11.35
CA GLU A 131 -3.49 -5.40 12.41
C GLU A 131 -2.92 -4.06 11.94
N TYR A 132 -2.46 -3.94 10.68
CA TYR A 132 -1.81 -2.73 10.16
C TYR A 132 -2.69 -1.89 9.25
N CYS A 133 -3.90 -2.35 8.92
CA CYS A 133 -4.83 -1.59 8.08
C CYS A 133 -6.11 -1.28 8.84
N GLU A 134 -6.65 -0.09 8.59
CA GLU A 134 -7.92 0.33 9.19
C GLU A 134 -9.07 -0.53 8.65
N LYS A 135 -9.91 -1.02 9.56
CA LYS A 135 -11.09 -1.80 9.19
C LYS A 135 -12.06 -0.95 8.37
N GLY A 136 -12.48 -1.49 7.22
CA GLY A 136 -13.39 -0.79 6.30
C GLY A 136 -12.68 0.01 5.20
N SER A 137 -11.36 0.22 5.28
CA SER A 137 -10.58 0.82 4.20
C SER A 137 -9.96 -0.23 3.25
N THR A 138 -10.19 -1.51 3.50
CA THR A 138 -9.52 -2.61 2.82
C THR A 138 -10.49 -3.50 2.02
N THR A 139 -10.03 -4.01 0.89
CA THR A 139 -10.69 -5.06 0.11
C THR A 139 -9.81 -6.29 0.08
N LEU A 140 -10.34 -7.47 0.49
CA LEU A 140 -9.62 -8.74 0.46
C LEU A 140 -10.06 -9.59 -0.72
N ILE A 141 -9.10 -10.13 -1.44
CA ILE A 141 -9.28 -11.14 -2.50
C ILE A 141 -8.42 -12.35 -2.14
N GLU A 142 -9.06 -13.50 -1.98
CA GLU A 142 -8.37 -14.77 -1.78
C GLU A 142 -8.44 -15.61 -3.06
N TRP A 143 -7.38 -16.34 -3.35
CA TRP A 143 -7.33 -17.22 -4.50
C TRP A 143 -6.57 -18.51 -4.19
N ASP A 144 -6.86 -19.57 -4.92
CA ASP A 144 -6.22 -20.87 -4.76
C ASP A 144 -4.82 -20.88 -5.39
N GLY A 145 -3.85 -20.35 -4.65
CA GLY A 145 -2.45 -20.28 -5.07
C GLY A 145 -1.48 -20.07 -3.94
N ALA A 146 -0.21 -20.25 -4.26
CA ALA A 146 0.92 -20.05 -3.36
C ALA A 146 1.51 -18.64 -3.53
N HIS A 147 2.78 -18.43 -3.11
CA HIS A 147 3.49 -17.15 -3.18
C HIS A 147 3.85 -16.76 -4.63
N ARG A 148 2.86 -16.32 -5.41
CA ARG A 148 3.01 -15.90 -6.80
C ARG A 148 1.89 -14.95 -7.21
N ILE A 149 2.07 -14.27 -8.33
CA ILE A 149 1.02 -13.48 -8.98
C ILE A 149 0.12 -14.44 -9.78
N PRO A 150 -1.23 -14.34 -9.68
CA PRO A 150 -2.14 -15.13 -10.49
C PRO A 150 -2.01 -14.77 -11.98
N ILE A 151 -2.16 -15.78 -12.84
CA ILE A 151 -2.06 -15.61 -14.30
C ILE A 151 -3.32 -16.08 -15.05
N LYS A 152 -4.24 -16.76 -14.36
CA LYS A 152 -5.49 -17.23 -14.97
C LYS A 152 -6.55 -16.15 -14.87
N SER A 153 -7.32 -15.94 -15.93
CA SER A 153 -8.38 -14.91 -15.97
C SER A 153 -9.31 -14.98 -14.77
N LYS A 154 -9.77 -16.17 -14.40
CA LYS A 154 -10.67 -16.37 -13.24
C LYS A 154 -10.12 -15.83 -11.92
N ASP A 155 -8.80 -15.79 -11.75
CA ASP A 155 -8.13 -15.32 -10.54
C ASP A 155 -7.72 -13.83 -10.66
N VAL A 156 -7.55 -13.33 -11.90
CA VAL A 156 -7.16 -11.95 -12.21
C VAL A 156 -8.38 -11.03 -12.31
N GLU A 157 -9.48 -11.49 -12.90
CA GLU A 157 -10.70 -10.69 -13.11
C GLU A 157 -11.24 -10.04 -11.82
N PRO A 158 -11.32 -10.74 -10.65
CA PRO A 158 -11.74 -10.12 -9.41
C PRO A 158 -10.81 -8.98 -8.96
N LEU A 159 -9.49 -9.14 -9.18
CA LEU A 159 -8.51 -8.10 -8.85
C LEU A 159 -8.71 -6.87 -9.74
N VAL A 160 -8.86 -7.07 -11.05
CA VAL A 160 -9.10 -5.98 -12.00
C VAL A 160 -10.40 -5.25 -11.68
N GLY A 161 -11.48 -5.98 -11.36
CA GLY A 161 -12.74 -5.40 -10.92
C GLY A 161 -12.56 -4.51 -9.68
N ALA A 162 -11.89 -5.05 -8.65
CA ALA A 162 -11.62 -4.31 -7.42
C ALA A 162 -10.75 -3.06 -7.65
N ILE A 163 -9.79 -3.11 -8.60
CA ILE A 163 -8.98 -1.94 -8.96
C ILE A 163 -9.85 -0.84 -9.57
N TYR A 164 -10.75 -1.18 -10.49
CA TYR A 164 -11.68 -0.22 -11.08
C TYR A 164 -12.59 0.41 -10.02
N ASP A 165 -13.18 -0.41 -9.17
CA ASP A 165 -14.07 0.05 -8.09
C ASP A 165 -13.31 0.98 -7.11
N MET A 166 -12.10 0.59 -6.71
CA MET A 166 -11.24 1.39 -5.83
C MET A 166 -10.86 2.73 -6.47
N ALA A 167 -10.51 2.72 -7.76
CA ALA A 167 -10.18 3.92 -8.51
C ALA A 167 -11.37 4.89 -8.56
N GLU A 168 -12.55 4.40 -8.93
CA GLU A 168 -13.79 5.20 -8.97
C GLU A 168 -14.13 5.80 -7.60
N GLN A 169 -14.07 5.00 -6.53
CA GLN A 169 -14.33 5.42 -5.15
C GLN A 169 -13.36 6.51 -4.67
N ASN A 170 -12.16 6.54 -5.23
CA ASN A 170 -11.12 7.52 -4.89
C ASN A 170 -10.99 8.65 -5.92
N GLY A 171 -12.04 8.88 -6.74
CA GLY A 171 -12.14 10.02 -7.64
C GLY A 171 -11.21 9.95 -8.85
N VAL A 172 -10.77 8.73 -9.22
CA VAL A 172 -10.02 8.50 -10.46
C VAL A 172 -11.01 8.17 -11.57
N GLY A 173 -11.03 8.97 -12.63
CA GLY A 173 -11.84 8.68 -13.81
C GLY A 173 -11.30 7.45 -14.53
N VAL A 174 -12.10 6.39 -14.62
CA VAL A 174 -11.72 5.15 -15.30
C VAL A 174 -12.71 4.84 -16.42
N THR A 175 -12.20 4.34 -17.55
CA THR A 175 -13.03 3.83 -18.64
C THR A 175 -12.93 2.30 -18.63
N ARG A 176 -14.04 1.63 -18.28
CA ARG A 176 -14.09 0.16 -18.39
C ARG A 176 -14.29 -0.18 -19.87
N THR A 177 -13.25 -0.69 -20.53
CA THR A 177 -13.39 -1.34 -21.82
C THR A 177 -13.98 -2.72 -21.62
N VAL A 178 -15.16 -2.95 -22.15
CA VAL A 178 -15.87 -4.24 -22.13
C VAL A 178 -15.27 -5.15 -23.18
#